data_e008846a00f9cc68c9d46911b3e3b024
#
_entry.id   e008846a00f9cc68c9d46911b3e3b024
#
_cell.length_a   1.000
_cell.length_b   1.000
_cell.length_c   1.000
_cell.angle_alpha   90.00
_cell.angle_beta   90.00
_cell.angle_gamma   90.00
#
_symmetry.space_group_name_H-M   'P 1'
#
loop_
_entity.id
_entity.type
_entity.pdbx_description
1 polymer ?
#
loop_
_entity_poly.entity_id
_entity_poly.type
_entity_poly.pdbx_seq_one_letter_code
_entity_poly.pdbx_strand_id
1 'polypeptide(L)'
;EMCVKRTIGGISHVKCGPPVFVDAEIIALSDGHFVYDGPMWEGVEESLGPSAWIRHKVVSIILISHKQQPVDLAFTRQLGLDCSKMKYLGLKSTGHFRSGFEPIAGSIFNVDASGLFSQDFHDLPYTRLGRPMYPLQQDLSSFRSSS
;
A
#
# COMPACT_ATOMS: atom_id res chain seq x y z
N GLU A 1 -5.38 -15.92 24.44
CA GLU A 1 -5.16 -14.69 23.64
C GLU A 1 -3.68 -14.37 23.62
N MET A 2 -3.11 -14.23 22.43
CA MET A 2 -1.69 -13.87 22.28
C MET A 2 -1.61 -12.37 21.97
N CYS A 3 -0.97 -11.61 22.87
CA CYS A 3 -0.83 -10.17 22.75
C CYS A 3 0.62 -9.78 22.45
N VAL A 4 0.79 -8.72 21.69
CA VAL A 4 2.10 -8.14 21.36
C VAL A 4 2.13 -6.66 21.68
N LYS A 5 3.19 -6.23 22.36
CA LYS A 5 3.48 -4.81 22.64
C LYS A 5 4.71 -4.42 21.86
N ARG A 6 4.55 -3.67 20.79
CA ARG A 6 5.63 -3.33 19.86
C ARG A 6 5.40 -1.96 19.22
N THR A 7 6.48 -1.42 18.71
CA THR A 7 6.48 -0.22 17.90
C THR A 7 6.48 -0.62 16.43
N ILE A 8 5.59 -0.05 15.63
CA ILE A 8 5.48 -0.30 14.20
C ILE A 8 5.64 0.99 13.40
N GLY A 9 6.15 0.88 12.16
CA GLY A 9 6.40 2.01 11.26
C GLY A 9 7.56 2.91 11.70
N GLY A 10 7.79 3.99 10.99
CA GLY A 10 8.73 5.05 11.32
C GLY A 10 10.23 4.71 11.33
N ILE A 11 10.61 3.48 10.98
CA ILE A 11 11.98 2.99 11.15
C ILE A 11 12.82 3.20 9.88
N SER A 12 12.19 3.16 8.71
CA SER A 12 12.92 3.11 7.43
C SER A 12 13.42 4.47 6.95
N HIS A 13 12.75 5.55 7.28
CA HIS A 13 13.11 6.89 6.82
C HIS A 13 12.38 7.98 7.62
N VAL A 14 13.06 9.13 7.82
CA VAL A 14 12.50 10.27 8.57
C VAL A 14 11.16 10.80 8.00
N LYS A 15 10.96 10.71 6.69
CA LYS A 15 9.70 11.11 6.04
C LYS A 15 8.53 10.17 6.30
N CYS A 16 8.76 8.99 6.88
CA CYS A 16 7.70 8.02 7.18
C CYS A 16 6.93 8.33 8.48
N GLY A 17 7.22 9.46 9.10
CA GLY A 17 6.66 9.84 10.40
C GLY A 17 7.28 9.07 11.57
N PRO A 18 6.89 9.38 12.81
CA PRO A 18 7.39 8.69 13.99
C PRO A 18 6.83 7.26 14.08
N PRO A 19 7.57 6.34 14.72
CA PRO A 19 7.05 5.02 15.01
C PRO A 19 5.85 5.07 15.98
N VAL A 20 4.90 4.16 15.80
CA VAL A 20 3.67 4.08 16.60
C VAL A 20 3.74 2.86 17.52
N PHE A 21 3.57 3.08 18.81
CA PHE A 21 3.45 1.99 19.77
C PHE A 21 2.06 1.35 19.68
N VAL A 22 2.01 0.04 19.55
CA VAL A 22 0.78 -0.75 19.55
C VAL A 22 0.81 -1.80 20.67
N ASP A 23 -0.29 -1.89 21.41
CA ASP A 23 -0.63 -3.00 22.28
C ASP A 23 -1.77 -3.75 21.58
N ALA A 24 -1.43 -4.84 20.92
CA ALA A 24 -2.31 -5.50 19.97
C ALA A 24 -2.47 -6.99 20.27
N GLU A 25 -3.66 -7.48 19.98
CA GLU A 25 -3.98 -8.91 19.95
C GLU A 25 -3.52 -9.49 18.62
N ILE A 26 -2.90 -10.67 18.63
CA ILE A 26 -2.60 -11.43 17.41
C ILE A 26 -3.83 -12.27 17.08
N ILE A 27 -4.47 -11.97 15.96
CA ILE A 27 -5.68 -12.66 15.49
C ILE A 27 -5.32 -13.90 14.67
N ALA A 28 -4.35 -13.77 13.77
CA ALA A 28 -3.88 -14.87 12.92
C ALA A 28 -2.41 -14.71 12.54
N LEU A 29 -1.77 -15.82 12.30
CA LEU A 29 -0.42 -15.92 11.74
C LEU A 29 -0.48 -16.79 10.48
N SER A 30 0.38 -16.50 9.51
CA SER A 30 0.52 -17.26 8.26
C SER A 30 1.97 -17.27 7.81
N ASP A 31 2.35 -18.26 7.03
CA ASP A 31 3.62 -18.28 6.29
C ASP A 31 3.62 -17.33 5.09
N GLY A 32 2.44 -16.78 4.76
CA GLY A 32 2.24 -15.79 3.71
C GLY A 32 2.07 -16.36 2.31
N HIS A 33 2.04 -17.69 2.15
CA HIS A 33 1.81 -18.31 0.84
C HIS A 33 0.32 -18.29 0.46
N PHE A 34 0.04 -17.90 -0.78
CA PHE A 34 -1.30 -17.90 -1.35
C PHE A 34 -1.24 -17.87 -2.88
N VAL A 35 -2.40 -18.07 -3.51
CA VAL A 35 -2.58 -17.96 -4.96
C VAL A 35 -3.53 -16.78 -5.20
N TYR A 36 -3.15 -15.90 -6.10
CA TYR A 36 -4.05 -14.84 -6.56
C TYR A 36 -5.25 -15.43 -7.28
N ASP A 37 -6.43 -14.89 -7.01
CA ASP A 37 -7.70 -15.30 -7.65
C ASP A 37 -8.47 -14.11 -8.25
N GLY A 38 -7.89 -12.92 -8.18
CA GLY A 38 -8.40 -11.72 -8.82
C GLY A 38 -7.96 -11.60 -10.29
N PRO A 39 -8.62 -10.72 -11.07
CA PRO A 39 -8.49 -10.69 -12.53
C PRO A 39 -7.10 -10.29 -13.05
N MET A 40 -6.25 -9.69 -12.21
CA MET A 40 -4.94 -9.22 -12.66
C MET A 40 -3.89 -10.33 -12.70
N TRP A 41 -3.88 -11.22 -11.67
CA TRP A 41 -2.85 -12.24 -11.51
C TRP A 41 -3.43 -13.61 -11.15
N GLU A 42 -4.62 -13.92 -11.62
CA GLU A 42 -5.29 -15.18 -11.36
C GLU A 42 -4.36 -16.40 -11.60
N GLY A 43 -4.29 -17.27 -10.62
CA GLY A 43 -3.48 -18.49 -10.66
C GLY A 43 -1.99 -18.29 -10.36
N VAL A 44 -1.50 -17.07 -10.17
CA VAL A 44 -0.11 -16.82 -9.80
C VAL A 44 0.09 -17.10 -8.31
N GLU A 45 1.08 -17.91 -7.98
CA GLU A 45 1.53 -18.14 -6.61
C GLU A 45 2.37 -16.95 -6.11
N GLU A 46 2.16 -16.56 -4.85
CA GLU A 46 2.89 -15.48 -4.21
C GLU A 46 3.20 -15.81 -2.75
N SER A 47 4.24 -15.16 -2.22
CA SER A 47 4.59 -15.25 -0.81
C SER A 47 4.89 -13.90 -0.20
N LEU A 48 4.13 -13.55 0.81
CA LEU A 48 4.35 -12.35 1.65
C LEU A 48 5.40 -12.60 2.75
N GLY A 49 5.94 -13.83 2.83
CA GLY A 49 6.72 -14.30 3.96
C GLY A 49 5.88 -14.36 5.26
N PRO A 50 6.48 -14.65 6.40
CA PRO A 50 5.77 -14.68 7.67
C PRO A 50 4.91 -13.43 7.85
N SER A 51 3.61 -13.64 8.03
CA SER A 51 2.60 -12.59 8.05
C SER A 51 1.73 -12.71 9.30
N ALA A 52 1.23 -11.57 9.76
CA ALA A 52 0.37 -11.51 10.93
C ALA A 52 -0.82 -10.56 10.71
N TRP A 53 -1.98 -11.00 11.16
CA TRP A 53 -3.12 -10.10 11.40
C TRP A 53 -3.16 -9.77 12.88
N ILE A 54 -2.97 -8.49 13.21
CA ILE A 54 -3.06 -7.97 14.57
C ILE A 54 -4.23 -7.00 14.68
N ARG A 55 -4.77 -6.87 15.89
CA ARG A 55 -5.84 -5.92 16.20
C ARG A 55 -5.45 -5.04 17.39
N HIS A 56 -5.35 -3.74 17.13
CA HIS A 56 -5.19 -2.73 18.16
C HIS A 56 -6.48 -1.94 18.29
N LYS A 57 -7.20 -2.11 19.40
CA LYS A 57 -8.53 -1.53 19.61
C LYS A 57 -9.48 -1.93 18.47
N VAL A 58 -9.95 -0.95 17.68
CA VAL A 58 -10.87 -1.15 16.55
C VAL A 58 -10.16 -1.27 15.20
N VAL A 59 -8.83 -1.16 15.18
CA VAL A 59 -8.02 -1.17 13.96
C VAL A 59 -7.41 -2.55 13.75
N SER A 60 -7.69 -3.16 12.61
CA SER A 60 -7.02 -4.36 12.12
C SER A 60 -5.84 -3.98 11.26
N ILE A 61 -4.69 -4.60 11.48
CA ILE A 61 -3.44 -4.32 10.76
C ILE A 61 -2.89 -5.64 10.23
N ILE A 62 -2.59 -5.70 8.94
CA ILE A 62 -1.84 -6.81 8.35
C ILE A 62 -0.37 -6.40 8.25
N LEU A 63 0.48 -7.20 8.84
CA LEU A 63 1.93 -7.09 8.78
C LEU A 63 2.46 -8.18 7.85
N ILE A 64 3.36 -7.83 6.95
CA ILE A 64 3.98 -8.74 5.99
C ILE A 64 5.50 -8.57 6.03
N SER A 65 6.24 -9.64 5.78
CA SER A 65 7.71 -9.63 5.78
C SER A 65 8.31 -9.25 4.44
N HIS A 66 7.68 -9.65 3.34
CA HIS A 66 8.10 -9.28 1.99
C HIS A 66 7.29 -8.07 1.51
N LYS A 67 7.96 -7.10 0.88
CA LYS A 67 7.31 -5.91 0.34
C LYS A 67 6.44 -6.28 -0.86
N GLN A 68 5.13 -6.23 -0.71
CA GLN A 68 4.16 -6.49 -1.76
C GLN A 68 2.98 -5.54 -1.66
N GLN A 69 2.40 -5.18 -2.81
CA GLN A 69 1.17 -4.39 -2.85
C GLN A 69 -0.05 -5.30 -2.75
N PRO A 70 -1.10 -4.90 -2.04
CA PRO A 70 -2.37 -5.62 -2.06
C PRO A 70 -3.04 -5.42 -3.43
N VAL A 71 -3.04 -6.47 -4.25
CA VAL A 71 -3.60 -6.47 -5.61
C VAL A 71 -5.03 -6.99 -5.60
N ASP A 72 -5.28 -8.05 -4.83
CA ASP A 72 -6.60 -8.65 -4.69
C ASP A 72 -6.91 -9.15 -3.26
N LEU A 73 -8.09 -9.71 -3.08
CA LEU A 73 -8.59 -10.13 -1.78
C LEU A 73 -7.88 -11.39 -1.23
N ALA A 74 -7.22 -12.19 -2.05
CA ALA A 74 -6.47 -13.37 -1.62
C ALA A 74 -5.33 -12.96 -0.67
N PHE A 75 -4.76 -11.76 -0.88
CA PHE A 75 -3.77 -11.14 0.00
C PHE A 75 -4.21 -11.09 1.47
N THR A 76 -5.48 -10.82 1.75
CA THR A 76 -6.01 -10.74 3.11
C THR A 76 -6.64 -12.05 3.58
N ARG A 77 -7.22 -12.82 2.65
CA ARG A 77 -7.88 -14.09 2.95
C ARG A 77 -6.93 -15.17 3.43
N GLN A 78 -5.65 -15.13 3.03
CA GLN A 78 -4.64 -16.07 3.53
C GLN A 78 -4.45 -15.98 5.07
N LEU A 79 -4.85 -14.85 5.68
CA LEU A 79 -4.92 -14.65 7.13
C LEU A 79 -6.34 -14.85 7.70
N GLY A 80 -7.33 -15.19 6.86
CA GLY A 80 -8.73 -15.33 7.26
C GLY A 80 -9.50 -14.01 7.36
N LEU A 81 -8.92 -12.88 6.90
CA LEU A 81 -9.58 -11.58 6.92
C LEU A 81 -10.45 -11.39 5.68
N ASP A 82 -11.76 -11.23 5.90
CA ASP A 82 -12.73 -10.87 4.88
C ASP A 82 -12.90 -9.35 4.82
N CYS A 83 -12.27 -8.71 3.83
CA CYS A 83 -12.30 -7.27 3.66
C CYS A 83 -13.68 -6.73 3.26
N SER A 84 -14.58 -7.56 2.71
CA SER A 84 -15.94 -7.13 2.33
C SER A 84 -16.79 -6.70 3.52
N LYS A 85 -16.42 -7.15 4.73
CA LYS A 85 -17.10 -6.81 5.99
C LYS A 85 -16.53 -5.58 6.67
N MET A 86 -15.49 -4.96 6.11
CA MET A 86 -14.84 -3.81 6.72
C MET A 86 -15.51 -2.51 6.29
N LYS A 87 -15.74 -1.61 7.25
CA LYS A 87 -16.29 -0.28 6.95
C LYS A 87 -15.27 0.61 6.22
N TYR A 88 -14.00 0.49 6.57
CA TYR A 88 -12.88 1.26 5.99
C TYR A 88 -11.72 0.32 5.73
N LEU A 89 -11.10 0.47 4.57
CA LEU A 89 -9.88 -0.23 4.17
C LEU A 89 -8.80 0.81 3.82
N GLY A 90 -7.68 0.78 4.52
CA GLY A 90 -6.49 1.53 4.14
C GLY A 90 -5.53 0.61 3.38
N LEU A 91 -5.33 0.86 2.10
CA LEU A 91 -4.46 0.06 1.24
C LEU A 91 -3.22 0.87 0.84
N LYS A 92 -2.04 0.30 1.06
CA LYS A 92 -0.78 0.90 0.60
C LYS A 92 -0.52 0.49 -0.85
N SER A 93 -1.28 1.09 -1.76
CA SER A 93 -1.18 0.86 -3.20
C SER A 93 -1.71 2.08 -3.94
N THR A 94 -1.12 2.42 -5.08
CA THR A 94 -1.51 3.60 -5.86
C THR A 94 -2.55 3.30 -6.95
N GLY A 95 -2.60 2.08 -7.47
CA GLY A 95 -3.49 1.75 -8.58
C GLY A 95 -3.91 0.29 -8.68
N HIS A 96 -2.99 -0.63 -8.44
CA HIS A 96 -3.22 -2.07 -8.66
C HIS A 96 -4.33 -2.65 -7.77
N PHE A 97 -4.58 -2.06 -6.59
CA PHE A 97 -5.64 -2.49 -5.67
C PHE A 97 -7.04 -2.46 -6.32
N ARG A 98 -7.26 -1.60 -7.32
CA ARG A 98 -8.57 -1.46 -7.97
C ARG A 98 -9.06 -2.77 -8.55
N SER A 99 -8.15 -3.56 -9.11
CA SER A 99 -8.45 -4.86 -9.69
C SER A 99 -9.25 -5.79 -8.77
N GLY A 100 -8.86 -5.89 -7.50
CA GLY A 100 -9.50 -6.81 -6.56
C GLY A 100 -10.42 -6.14 -5.55
N PHE A 101 -10.17 -4.88 -5.17
CA PHE A 101 -10.90 -4.22 -4.08
C PHE A 101 -12.00 -3.27 -4.54
N GLU A 102 -11.93 -2.73 -5.77
CA GLU A 102 -12.97 -1.83 -6.28
C GLU A 102 -14.36 -2.47 -6.34
N PRO A 103 -14.51 -3.77 -6.70
CA PRO A 103 -15.82 -4.43 -6.72
C PRO A 103 -16.53 -4.49 -5.35
N ILE A 104 -15.80 -4.41 -4.25
CA ILE A 104 -16.37 -4.42 -2.89
C ILE A 104 -16.43 -3.03 -2.26
N ALA A 105 -15.92 -2.00 -2.94
CA ALA A 105 -15.82 -0.64 -2.41
C ALA A 105 -17.06 0.18 -2.76
N GLY A 106 -17.69 0.80 -1.78
CA GLY A 106 -18.76 1.78 -2.01
C GLY A 106 -18.21 3.15 -2.47
N SER A 107 -17.02 3.51 -2.02
CA SER A 107 -16.31 4.76 -2.42
C SER A 107 -14.81 4.58 -2.26
N ILE A 108 -14.03 5.23 -3.11
CA ILE A 108 -12.57 5.18 -3.09
C ILE A 108 -12.03 6.60 -2.95
N PHE A 109 -11.12 6.79 -2.00
CA PHE A 109 -10.43 8.04 -1.74
C PHE A 109 -8.94 7.82 -1.93
N ASN A 110 -8.30 8.65 -2.76
CA ASN A 110 -6.85 8.70 -2.80
C ASN A 110 -6.36 9.58 -1.65
N VAL A 111 -5.45 9.03 -0.86
CA VAL A 111 -4.87 9.73 0.29
C VAL A 111 -3.39 9.94 0.02
N ASP A 112 -2.94 11.19 0.02
CA ASP A 112 -1.53 11.52 0.07
C ASP A 112 -1.11 11.67 1.53
N ALA A 113 -0.13 10.89 1.93
CA ALA A 113 0.41 10.88 3.27
C ALA A 113 1.92 11.07 3.22
N SER A 114 2.48 11.60 4.31
CA SER A 114 3.94 11.73 4.42
C SER A 114 4.63 10.38 4.16
N GLY A 115 5.66 10.38 3.29
CA GLY A 115 6.36 9.19 2.88
C GLY A 115 7.48 9.49 1.89
N LEU A 116 8.08 8.42 1.32
CA LEU A 116 9.13 8.53 0.32
C LEU A 116 8.59 8.84 -1.08
N PHE A 117 7.32 8.53 -1.33
CA PHE A 117 6.66 8.73 -2.60
C PHE A 117 5.63 9.85 -2.47
N SER A 118 5.73 10.86 -3.32
CA SER A 118 4.65 11.82 -3.58
C SER A 118 3.99 11.45 -4.90
N GLN A 119 2.66 11.60 -4.97
CA GLN A 119 1.92 11.51 -6.22
C GLN A 119 2.00 12.83 -7.03
N ASP A 120 2.40 13.92 -6.38
CA ASP A 120 2.69 15.17 -7.06
C ASP A 120 4.17 15.20 -7.48
N PHE A 121 4.40 15.19 -8.79
CA PHE A 121 5.75 15.26 -9.36
C PHE A 121 6.43 16.60 -9.06
N HIS A 122 5.68 17.66 -8.76
CA HIS A 122 6.24 18.97 -8.40
C HIS A 122 6.91 18.98 -7.03
N ASP A 123 6.53 18.06 -6.14
CA ASP A 123 7.14 17.92 -4.81
C ASP A 123 8.51 17.23 -4.82
N LEU A 124 8.90 16.69 -5.97
CA LEU A 124 10.15 15.95 -6.07
C LEU A 124 11.33 16.88 -6.42
N PRO A 125 12.47 16.80 -5.71
CA PRO A 125 13.62 17.69 -5.92
C PRO A 125 14.43 17.29 -7.14
N TYR A 126 13.89 17.53 -8.33
CA TYR A 126 14.64 17.28 -9.57
C TYR A 126 15.77 18.29 -9.75
N THR A 127 17.01 17.80 -9.85
CA THR A 127 18.21 18.65 -9.99
C THR A 127 18.90 18.51 -11.35
N ARG A 128 18.46 17.60 -12.22
CA ARG A 128 19.15 17.28 -13.48
C ARG A 128 18.19 17.14 -14.67
N LEU A 129 17.12 17.94 -14.70
CA LEU A 129 16.24 18.00 -15.87
C LEU A 129 16.94 18.85 -16.95
N GLY A 130 17.45 18.19 -17.98
CA GLY A 130 18.18 18.87 -19.08
C GLY A 130 17.30 19.54 -20.12
N ARG A 131 15.96 19.42 -20.00
CA ARG A 131 14.97 20.00 -20.92
C ARG A 131 13.60 20.12 -20.23
N PRO A 132 12.70 20.99 -20.74
CA PRO A 132 11.31 21.02 -20.30
C PRO A 132 10.66 19.64 -20.40
N MET A 133 9.97 19.19 -19.35
CA MET A 133 9.34 17.88 -19.29
C MET A 133 7.95 17.96 -18.67
N TYR A 134 6.95 17.47 -19.41
CA TYR A 134 5.59 17.33 -18.89
C TYR A 134 5.54 16.26 -17.79
N PRO A 135 4.81 16.42 -16.69
CA PRO A 135 3.93 17.56 -16.33
C PRO A 135 4.62 18.70 -15.57
N LEU A 136 5.92 18.63 -15.30
CA LEU A 136 6.66 19.61 -14.48
C LEU A 136 6.71 20.99 -15.11
N GLN A 137 6.65 21.06 -16.43
CA GLN A 137 6.59 22.29 -17.19
C GLN A 137 5.44 22.18 -18.22
N GLN A 138 4.45 23.05 -18.06
CA GLN A 138 3.27 23.03 -18.93
C GLN A 138 3.50 23.70 -20.29
N ASP A 139 4.49 24.60 -20.40
CA ASP A 139 4.81 25.27 -21.65
C ASP A 139 5.83 24.46 -22.48
N LEU A 140 5.28 23.73 -23.45
CA LEU A 140 6.07 22.97 -24.43
C LEU A 140 6.25 23.78 -25.75
N SER A 141 5.92 25.06 -25.77
CA SER A 141 6.01 25.92 -26.98
C SER A 141 7.43 26.01 -27.55
N SER A 142 8.44 25.88 -26.70
CA SER A 142 9.86 25.85 -27.12
C SER A 142 10.26 24.63 -27.95
N PHE A 143 9.47 23.56 -27.95
CA PHE A 143 9.75 22.36 -28.76
C PHE A 143 9.39 22.48 -30.25
N ARG A 144 8.57 23.46 -30.63
CA ARG A 144 8.11 23.65 -32.03
C ARG A 144 9.07 24.47 -32.90
N SER A 145 10.14 25.02 -32.35
CA SER A 145 11.05 25.92 -33.07
C SER A 145 12.34 25.28 -33.59
N SER A 146 12.46 23.95 -33.57
CA SER A 146 13.67 23.23 -34.01
C SER A 146 13.33 22.19 -35.11
N SER A 147 12.54 22.60 -36.12
CA SER A 147 12.30 21.80 -37.31
C SER A 147 12.72 22.59 -38.54
#